data_8dedbebcb8f956513c2ec6ab0bc91397
#
_entry.id   8dedbebcb8f956513c2ec6ab0bc91397
#
_cell.length_a   1.000
_cell.length_b   1.000
_cell.length_c   1.000
_cell.angle_alpha   90.00
_cell.angle_beta   90.00
_cell.angle_gamma   90.00
#
_symmetry.space_group_name_H-M   'P 1'
#
loop_
_entity.id
_entity.type
_entity.pdbx_description
1 polymer ?
#
loop_
_entity_poly.entity_id
_entity_poly.type
_entity_poly.pdbx_seq_one_letter_code
_entity_poly.pdbx_strand_id
1 'polypeptide(L)'
;MAVLTVEIFAHAPEDTDPDTFPPDAFIETTLRDAIAPLTGTPESALPVLTCAITPYGGAAMVEALCVGPSGEEATDVIAARLEAAMQDTPDAFEGWHLHAGCTHVHMSDN
;
A
#
# COMPACT_ATOMS: atom_id res chain seq x y z
N MET A 1 7.51 -19.18 -6.93
CA MET A 1 7.56 -17.73 -6.65
C MET A 1 7.22 -16.96 -7.91
N ALA A 2 6.52 -15.88 -7.77
CA ALA A 2 6.12 -15.06 -8.91
C ALA A 2 6.54 -13.60 -8.68
N VAL A 3 6.82 -12.89 -9.76
CA VAL A 3 7.02 -11.43 -9.72
C VAL A 3 5.66 -10.81 -10.02
N LEU A 4 5.19 -9.99 -9.10
CA LEU A 4 3.83 -9.47 -9.09
C LEU A 4 3.81 -7.96 -8.93
N THR A 5 2.83 -7.31 -9.56
CA THR A 5 2.45 -5.94 -9.18
C THR A 5 1.14 -6.01 -8.42
N VAL A 6 1.15 -5.50 -7.20
CA VAL A 6 -0.03 -5.42 -6.34
C VAL A 6 -0.49 -3.97 -6.31
N GLU A 7 -1.79 -3.77 -6.49
CA GLU A 7 -2.39 -2.44 -6.49
C GLU A 7 -3.40 -2.36 -5.34
N ILE A 8 -3.23 -1.37 -4.48
CA ILE A 8 -4.11 -1.14 -3.34
C ILE A 8 -4.51 0.32 -3.31
N PHE A 9 -5.78 0.58 -3.05
CA PHE A 9 -6.33 1.92 -2.90
C PHE A 9 -6.65 2.21 -1.45
N ALA A 10 -6.23 3.38 -0.98
CA ALA A 10 -6.60 3.90 0.34
C ALA A 10 -7.44 5.14 0.14
N HIS A 11 -8.51 5.30 0.90
CA HIS A 11 -9.32 6.51 0.77
C HIS A 11 -10.07 6.86 2.06
N ALA A 12 -10.29 8.17 2.20
CA ALA A 12 -11.05 8.73 3.30
C ALA A 12 -12.53 8.40 3.17
N PRO A 13 -13.30 8.46 4.28
CA PRO A 13 -14.75 8.33 4.22
C PRO A 13 -15.36 9.36 3.26
N GLU A 14 -16.44 8.98 2.57
CA GLU A 14 -17.08 9.82 1.56
C GLU A 14 -17.58 11.16 2.11
N ASP A 15 -17.95 11.21 3.38
CA ASP A 15 -18.47 12.41 4.02
C ASP A 15 -17.41 13.25 4.72
N THR A 16 -16.13 12.94 4.49
CA THR A 16 -15.03 13.71 5.08
C THR A 16 -14.92 15.07 4.42
N ASP A 17 -14.76 16.13 5.25
CA ASP A 17 -14.52 17.48 4.77
C ASP A 17 -13.17 17.53 4.04
N PRO A 18 -13.14 17.95 2.76
CA PRO A 18 -11.88 18.04 2.01
C PRO A 18 -10.80 18.90 2.68
N ASP A 19 -11.20 19.89 3.47
CA ASP A 19 -10.26 20.74 4.20
C ASP A 19 -9.51 19.99 5.31
N THR A 20 -10.01 18.84 5.72
CA THR A 20 -9.39 18.02 6.77
C THR A 20 -8.50 16.92 6.23
N PHE A 21 -8.40 16.76 4.90
CA PHE A 21 -7.53 15.76 4.32
C PHE A 21 -6.07 16.05 4.65
N PRO A 22 -5.27 15.03 5.00
CA PRO A 22 -3.83 15.25 5.16
C PRO A 22 -3.22 15.65 3.82
N PRO A 23 -2.11 16.43 3.84
CA PRO A 23 -1.42 16.79 2.60
C PRO A 23 -0.95 15.57 1.83
N ASP A 24 -0.94 15.67 0.50
CA ASP A 24 -0.50 14.57 -0.36
C ASP A 24 0.89 14.05 -0.01
N ALA A 25 1.83 14.97 0.32
CA ALA A 25 3.18 14.58 0.70
C ALA A 25 3.20 13.76 1.99
N PHE A 26 2.32 14.08 2.94
CA PHE A 26 2.20 13.32 4.18
C PHE A 26 1.62 11.93 3.93
N ILE A 27 0.60 11.83 3.08
CA ILE A 27 0.01 10.54 2.70
C ILE A 27 1.08 9.67 2.05
N GLU A 28 1.80 10.21 1.07
CA GLU A 28 2.84 9.48 0.37
C GLU A 28 3.92 8.97 1.32
N THR A 29 4.44 9.84 2.18
CA THR A 29 5.51 9.49 3.10
C THR A 29 5.06 8.40 4.08
N THR A 30 3.86 8.54 4.65
CA THR A 30 3.33 7.59 5.62
C THR A 30 3.17 6.19 5.01
N LEU A 31 2.58 6.12 3.83
CA LEU A 31 2.35 4.83 3.18
C LEU A 31 3.66 4.22 2.65
N ARG A 32 4.57 5.05 2.16
CA ARG A 32 5.90 4.58 1.71
C ARG A 32 6.69 4.00 2.88
N ASP A 33 6.67 4.67 4.03
CA ASP A 33 7.38 4.19 5.22
C ASP A 33 6.80 2.87 5.73
N ALA A 34 5.51 2.65 5.53
CA ALA A 34 4.86 1.40 5.91
C ALA A 34 5.43 0.21 5.12
N ILE A 35 5.78 0.43 3.86
CA ILE A 35 6.29 -0.62 2.97
C ILE A 35 7.82 -0.71 3.01
N ALA A 36 8.50 0.36 3.43
CA ALA A 36 9.96 0.42 3.43
C ALA A 36 10.64 -0.79 4.08
N PRO A 37 10.15 -1.35 5.22
CA PRO A 37 10.79 -2.53 5.81
C PRO A 37 10.81 -3.77 4.91
N LEU A 38 9.95 -3.83 3.89
CA LEU A 38 9.92 -4.93 2.93
C LEU A 38 10.83 -4.69 1.74
N THR A 39 11.23 -3.42 1.51
CA THR A 39 11.99 -3.02 0.33
C THR A 39 13.47 -3.34 0.53
N GLY A 40 14.06 -4.02 -0.44
CA GLY A 40 15.49 -4.32 -0.42
C GLY A 40 15.91 -5.33 0.63
N THR A 41 14.98 -6.03 1.26
CA THR A 41 15.25 -7.01 2.31
C THR A 41 14.95 -8.41 1.79
N PRO A 42 15.95 -9.17 1.34
CA PRO A 42 15.72 -10.52 0.80
C PRO A 42 15.19 -11.50 1.85
N GLU A 43 15.36 -11.19 3.13
CA GLU A 43 14.88 -11.99 4.24
C GLU A 43 13.42 -11.71 4.59
N SER A 44 12.81 -10.70 3.94
CA SER A 44 11.41 -10.37 4.15
C SER A 44 10.52 -11.51 3.65
N ALA A 45 9.39 -11.70 4.33
CA ALA A 45 8.39 -12.65 3.89
C ALA A 45 7.82 -12.30 2.50
N LEU A 46 7.87 -11.02 2.14
CA LEU A 46 7.45 -10.53 0.84
C LEU A 46 8.42 -9.44 0.38
N PRO A 47 9.49 -9.81 -0.34
CA PRO A 47 10.43 -8.81 -0.86
C PRO A 47 9.74 -7.85 -1.84
N VAL A 48 9.79 -6.56 -1.55
CA VAL A 48 9.28 -5.51 -2.43
C VAL A 48 10.44 -4.92 -3.20
N LEU A 49 10.39 -4.97 -4.52
CA LEU A 49 11.46 -4.49 -5.40
C LEU A 49 11.32 -2.98 -5.63
N THR A 50 10.11 -2.52 -5.92
CA THR A 50 9.82 -1.09 -6.09
C THR A 50 8.43 -0.81 -5.55
N CYS A 51 8.20 0.45 -5.21
CA CYS A 51 6.92 0.91 -4.69
C CYS A 51 6.65 2.29 -5.26
N ALA A 52 5.45 2.49 -5.78
CA ALA A 52 4.99 3.80 -6.25
C ALA A 52 3.71 4.15 -5.50
N ILE A 53 3.66 5.36 -4.97
CA ILE A 53 2.50 5.85 -4.25
C ILE A 53 2.05 7.15 -4.91
N THR A 54 0.79 7.18 -5.34
CA THR A 54 0.20 8.33 -6.02
C THR A 54 -0.96 8.86 -5.18
N PRO A 55 -0.74 9.91 -4.36
CA PRO A 55 -1.82 10.52 -3.60
C PRO A 55 -2.69 11.41 -4.49
N TYR A 56 -3.98 11.48 -4.18
CA TYR A 56 -4.90 12.36 -4.90
C TYR A 56 -6.10 12.70 -4.00
N GLY A 57 -6.09 13.90 -3.43
CA GLY A 57 -7.22 14.47 -2.70
C GLY A 57 -8.02 13.52 -1.81
N GLY A 58 -7.49 13.18 -0.64
CA GLY A 58 -8.17 12.27 0.30
C GLY A 58 -8.11 10.80 -0.07
N ALA A 59 -7.18 10.44 -0.97
CA ALA A 59 -7.00 9.06 -1.40
C ALA A 59 -5.56 8.84 -1.87
N ALA A 60 -5.20 7.59 -2.08
CA ALA A 60 -3.89 7.24 -2.64
C ALA A 60 -3.97 5.88 -3.32
N MET A 61 -3.24 5.74 -4.41
CA MET A 61 -3.01 4.45 -5.06
C MET A 61 -1.61 3.97 -4.72
N VAL A 62 -1.49 2.73 -4.26
CA VAL A 62 -0.22 2.11 -3.94
C VAL A 62 0.00 0.97 -4.94
N GLU A 63 1.13 1.03 -5.64
CA GLU A 63 1.55 -0.03 -6.55
C GLU A 63 2.89 -0.57 -6.03
N ALA A 64 2.96 -1.87 -5.77
CA ALA A 64 4.18 -2.50 -5.29
C ALA A 64 4.56 -3.65 -6.21
N LEU A 65 5.79 -3.60 -6.73
CA LEU A 65 6.38 -4.71 -7.47
C LEU A 65 7.11 -5.59 -6.46
N CYS A 66 6.67 -6.82 -6.32
CA CYS A 66 7.17 -7.71 -5.28
C CYS A 66 7.33 -9.14 -5.78
N VAL A 67 7.98 -9.96 -4.96
CA VAL A 67 8.16 -11.39 -5.23
C VAL A 67 7.41 -12.15 -4.14
N GLY A 68 6.49 -13.01 -4.56
CA GLY A 68 5.69 -13.76 -3.59
C GLY A 68 5.07 -15.00 -4.20
N PRO A 69 4.48 -15.88 -3.35
CA PRO A 69 3.87 -17.13 -3.82
C PRO A 69 2.55 -16.90 -4.57
N SER A 70 1.80 -15.86 -4.22
CA SER A 70 0.53 -15.55 -4.88
C SER A 70 0.19 -14.07 -4.74
N GLY A 71 -0.68 -13.60 -5.64
CA GLY A 71 -1.18 -12.22 -5.57
C GLY A 71 -2.01 -11.95 -4.32
N GLU A 72 -2.81 -12.92 -3.91
CA GLU A 72 -3.65 -12.79 -2.71
C GLU A 72 -2.80 -12.59 -1.46
N GLU A 73 -1.78 -13.44 -1.27
CA GLU A 73 -0.91 -13.34 -0.11
C GLU A 73 -0.10 -12.05 -0.12
N ALA A 74 0.41 -11.65 -1.29
CA ALA A 74 1.13 -10.39 -1.44
C ALA A 74 0.23 -9.20 -1.09
N THR A 75 -1.00 -9.20 -1.57
CA THR A 75 -1.97 -8.15 -1.27
C THR A 75 -2.25 -8.07 0.22
N ASP A 76 -2.45 -9.21 0.88
CA ASP A 76 -2.75 -9.26 2.31
C ASP A 76 -1.60 -8.69 3.15
N VAL A 77 -0.36 -9.05 2.82
CA VAL A 77 0.82 -8.57 3.55
C VAL A 77 0.96 -7.04 3.41
N ILE A 78 0.85 -6.53 2.19
CA ILE A 78 0.99 -5.10 1.94
C ILE A 78 -0.16 -4.33 2.58
N ALA A 79 -1.39 -4.80 2.44
CA ALA A 79 -2.56 -4.15 3.03
C ALA A 79 -2.45 -4.07 4.55
N ALA A 80 -1.97 -5.15 5.20
CA ALA A 80 -1.79 -5.16 6.65
C ALA A 80 -0.77 -4.10 7.09
N ARG A 81 0.30 -3.92 6.33
CA ARG A 81 1.31 -2.90 6.62
C ARG A 81 0.75 -1.48 6.49
N LEU A 82 -0.02 -1.23 5.43
CA LEU A 82 -0.64 0.07 5.21
C LEU A 82 -1.66 0.39 6.30
N GLU A 83 -2.48 -0.60 6.66
CA GLU A 83 -3.48 -0.43 7.71
C GLU A 83 -2.84 -0.11 9.05
N ALA A 84 -1.78 -0.82 9.42
CA ALA A 84 -1.05 -0.56 10.66
C ALA A 84 -0.49 0.87 10.70
N ALA A 85 0.07 1.35 9.59
CA ALA A 85 0.60 2.70 9.51
C ALA A 85 -0.50 3.76 9.66
N MET A 86 -1.67 3.51 9.08
CA MET A 86 -2.80 4.42 9.21
C MET A 86 -3.35 4.44 10.64
N GLN A 87 -3.35 3.29 11.32
CA GLN A 87 -3.78 3.19 12.71
C GLN A 87 -2.80 3.88 13.66
N ASP A 88 -1.53 3.92 13.32
CA ASP A 88 -0.50 4.63 14.09
C ASP A 88 -0.63 6.15 13.98
N THR A 89 -1.39 6.63 13.00
CA THR A 89 -1.60 8.07 12.78
C THR A 89 -3.11 8.34 12.69
N PRO A 90 -3.87 8.07 13.77
CA PRO A 90 -5.33 8.11 13.70
C PRO A 90 -5.90 9.51 13.42
N ASP A 91 -5.20 10.57 13.81
CA ASP A 91 -5.67 11.93 13.56
C ASP A 91 -5.72 12.26 12.07
N ALA A 92 -4.82 11.68 11.28
CA ALA A 92 -4.75 11.93 9.85
C ALA A 92 -5.61 10.96 9.04
N PHE A 93 -5.75 9.73 9.50
CA PHE A 93 -6.37 8.65 8.74
C PHE A 93 -7.62 8.06 9.41
N GLU A 94 -8.30 8.85 10.23
CA GLU A 94 -9.51 8.39 10.90
C GLU A 94 -10.57 7.98 9.89
N GLY A 95 -11.04 6.75 10.00
CA GLY A 95 -12.09 6.24 9.14
C GLY A 95 -11.64 5.85 7.73
N TRP A 96 -10.36 6.02 7.41
CA TRP A 96 -9.84 5.59 6.12
C TRP A 96 -9.92 4.09 5.98
N HIS A 97 -10.10 3.62 4.75
CA HIS A 97 -10.16 2.20 4.46
C HIS A 97 -9.37 1.86 3.20
N LEU A 98 -9.03 0.58 3.09
CA LEU A 98 -8.25 0.05 1.98
C LEU A 98 -9.11 -0.91 1.17
N HIS A 99 -8.87 -0.95 -0.14
CA HIS A 99 -9.40 -2.03 -0.96
C HIS A 99 -8.38 -2.41 -2.03
N ALA A 100 -8.38 -3.69 -2.40
CA ALA A 100 -7.47 -4.19 -3.40
C ALA A 100 -7.93 -3.79 -4.80
N GLY A 101 -6.97 -3.37 -5.62
CA GLY A 101 -7.18 -3.20 -7.04
C GLY A 101 -6.78 -4.47 -7.80
N CYS A 102 -6.23 -4.28 -8.99
CA CYS A 102 -5.78 -5.41 -9.81
C CYS A 102 -4.42 -5.91 -9.34
N THR A 103 -4.22 -7.21 -9.48
CA THR A 103 -2.91 -7.85 -9.28
C THR A 103 -2.46 -8.43 -10.60
N HIS A 104 -1.22 -8.11 -11.01
CA HIS A 104 -0.66 -8.58 -12.26
C HIS A 104 0.54 -9.49 -11.99
N VAL A 105 0.53 -10.69 -12.56
CA VAL A 105 1.67 -11.60 -12.51
C VAL A 105 2.53 -11.34 -13.75
N HIS A 106 3.77 -10.91 -13.54
CA HIS A 106 4.70 -10.60 -14.63
C HIS A 106 5.54 -11.82 -15.00
N MET A 107 5.92 -12.62 -13.99
CA MET A 107 6.77 -13.78 -14.19
C MET A 107 6.43 -14.80 -13.14
N SER A 108 6.24 -16.04 -13.59
CA SER A 108 5.95 -17.16 -12.69
C SER A 108 7.03 -18.19 -12.84
N ASP A 109 7.51 -18.69 -11.71
CA ASP A 109 8.55 -19.71 -11.61
C ASP A 109 7.88 -21.09 -11.61
N ASN A 110 7.69 -21.63 -12.79
CA ASN A 110 7.09 -22.96 -12.99
C ASN A 110 8.10 -23.90 -13.60
#